data_d30dda44df1250e82a6c9c4c5ce3e3b0
#
_entry.id   d30dda44df1250e82a6c9c4c5ce3e3b0
#
_cell.length_a   1.000
_cell.length_b   1.000
_cell.length_c   1.000
_cell.angle_alpha   90.00
_cell.angle_beta   90.00
_cell.angle_gamma   90.00
#
_symmetry.space_group_name_H-M   'P 1'
#
loop_
_entity.id
_entity.type
_entity.pdbx_description
1 polymer ?
#
loop_
_entity_poly.entity_id
_entity_poly.type
_entity_poly.pdbx_seq_one_letter_code
_entity_poly.pdbx_strand_id
1 'polypeptide(L)'
;MLDRFLDKQNGTQPVDVHTEVPEHVAIILDGNGRWARKRGMPRNVGHREGMKTIHRITESANEMGVKVLTLFAFSTENWVRPKTEVDFILRLPERFLTSELPKLQANNVQVRLMGAVDELPAHTKKAVDRVAEETAGNDGIMLNLALNYGGRSDIVRAAKKVCEQVQQGNFRPGDINEEMISEHLFTKELPDPDLLIRTSGELRLSNFMLWQMAYSEFWFTDVLWPDFSTEDFVEAIQVYQKRKRRYGGV
;
A
#
# COMPACT_ATOMS: atom_id res chain seq x y z
N MET A 1 -12.99 -21.63 -8.09
CA MET A 1 -11.85 -21.04 -7.35
C MET A 1 -12.26 -20.41 -6.02
N LEU A 2 -13.47 -19.95 -5.86
CA LEU A 2 -14.06 -19.41 -4.62
C LEU A 2 -14.20 -20.42 -3.47
N ASP A 3 -14.19 -21.74 -3.76
CA ASP A 3 -14.38 -22.80 -2.75
C ASP A 3 -13.22 -22.98 -1.76
N ARG A 4 -12.06 -22.37 -1.99
CA ARG A 4 -10.90 -22.44 -1.08
C ARG A 4 -11.10 -21.70 0.25
N PHE A 5 -11.99 -20.70 0.29
CA PHE A 5 -12.28 -19.92 1.50
C PHE A 5 -13.42 -20.51 2.34
N LEU A 6 -13.94 -21.66 1.94
CA LEU A 6 -15.06 -22.34 2.61
C LEU A 6 -14.63 -23.41 3.61
N ASP A 7 -13.36 -23.51 3.99
CA ASP A 7 -12.90 -24.54 4.93
C ASP A 7 -13.39 -24.23 6.36
N LYS A 8 -14.35 -25.03 6.79
CA LYS A 8 -15.24 -24.87 7.95
C LYS A 8 -14.59 -25.03 9.33
N GLN A 9 -13.27 -24.99 9.46
CA GLN A 9 -12.63 -25.34 10.74
C GLN A 9 -12.34 -24.18 11.72
N ASN A 10 -12.43 -22.89 11.31
CA ASN A 10 -12.06 -21.76 12.19
C ASN A 10 -13.14 -20.71 12.43
N GLY A 11 -14.39 -20.94 12.14
CA GLY A 11 -15.48 -20.04 12.55
C GLY A 11 -15.55 -18.68 11.81
N THR A 12 -14.66 -18.40 10.88
CA THR A 12 -14.74 -17.24 10.00
C THR A 12 -15.82 -17.46 8.94
N GLN A 13 -16.84 -16.62 8.94
CA GLN A 13 -17.86 -16.66 7.87
C GLN A 13 -17.18 -16.26 6.54
N PRO A 14 -17.59 -16.85 5.41
CA PRO A 14 -17.08 -16.45 4.10
C PRO A 14 -17.33 -14.95 3.87
N VAL A 15 -16.39 -14.28 3.18
CA VAL A 15 -16.66 -12.94 2.67
C VAL A 15 -17.86 -13.02 1.75
N ASP A 16 -18.89 -12.27 2.06
CA ASP A 16 -20.04 -12.17 1.18
C ASP A 16 -19.66 -11.36 -0.05
N VAL A 17 -19.34 -12.05 -1.13
CA VAL A 17 -19.00 -11.43 -2.43
C VAL A 17 -20.18 -10.67 -3.06
N HIS A 18 -21.38 -10.77 -2.50
CA HIS A 18 -22.54 -9.98 -2.89
C HIS A 18 -22.61 -8.63 -2.14
N THR A 19 -21.78 -8.43 -1.11
CA THR A 19 -21.61 -7.15 -0.43
C THR A 19 -20.41 -6.41 -1.00
N GLU A 20 -20.44 -5.08 -0.93
CA GLU A 20 -19.42 -4.19 -1.50
C GLU A 20 -18.03 -4.48 -0.89
N VAL A 21 -17.11 -4.97 -1.72
CA VAL A 21 -15.70 -5.13 -1.38
C VAL A 21 -15.00 -3.78 -1.58
N PRO A 22 -14.07 -3.33 -0.69
CA PRO A 22 -13.35 -2.09 -0.92
C PRO A 22 -12.60 -2.14 -2.25
N GLU A 23 -12.75 -1.11 -3.07
CA GLU A 23 -12.06 -1.01 -4.35
C GLU A 23 -10.56 -0.81 -4.14
N HIS A 24 -10.19 0.05 -3.17
CA HIS A 24 -8.81 0.35 -2.82
C HIS A 24 -8.54 0.09 -1.35
N VAL A 25 -7.59 -0.80 -1.07
CA VAL A 25 -7.09 -1.09 0.28
C VAL A 25 -5.67 -0.57 0.41
N ALA A 26 -5.41 0.23 1.45
CA ALA A 26 -4.08 0.72 1.80
C ALA A 26 -3.58 0.04 3.08
N ILE A 27 -2.30 -0.39 3.12
CA ILE A 27 -1.75 -1.11 4.27
C ILE A 27 -0.44 -0.50 4.74
N ILE A 28 -0.35 -0.21 6.05
CA ILE A 28 0.90 0.16 6.72
C ILE A 28 1.53 -1.11 7.29
N LEU A 29 2.67 -1.54 6.70
CA LEU A 29 3.38 -2.79 6.96
C LEU A 29 4.24 -2.70 8.24
N ASP A 30 3.61 -2.48 9.40
CA ASP A 30 4.34 -2.26 10.65
C ASP A 30 4.57 -3.57 11.44
N GLY A 31 5.66 -3.59 12.22
CA GLY A 31 5.96 -4.70 13.12
C GLY A 31 7.12 -5.61 12.71
N ASN A 32 7.71 -5.48 11.51
CA ASN A 32 8.81 -6.33 11.03
C ASN A 32 9.96 -6.47 12.05
N GLY A 33 10.46 -5.33 12.55
CA GLY A 33 11.55 -5.34 13.53
C GLY A 33 11.16 -5.87 14.90
N ARG A 34 9.91 -5.65 15.33
CA ARG A 34 9.37 -6.20 16.59
C ARG A 34 9.22 -7.71 16.50
N TRP A 35 8.74 -8.21 15.36
CA TRP A 35 8.60 -9.62 15.08
C TRP A 35 9.93 -10.38 15.21
N ALA A 36 10.99 -9.87 14.58
CA ALA A 36 12.33 -10.44 14.66
C ALA A 36 12.87 -10.44 16.11
N ARG A 37 12.74 -9.31 16.83
CA ARG A 37 13.21 -9.20 18.23
C ARG A 37 12.49 -10.15 19.17
N LYS A 38 11.18 -10.35 19.04
CA LYS A 38 10.41 -11.34 19.83
C LYS A 38 10.92 -12.76 19.65
N ARG A 39 11.64 -13.04 18.55
CA ARG A 39 12.20 -14.36 18.20
C ARG A 39 13.71 -14.43 18.36
N GLY A 40 14.35 -13.44 19.00
CA GLY A 40 15.79 -13.39 19.16
C GLY A 40 16.59 -13.21 17.87
N MET A 41 15.92 -12.72 16.80
CA MET A 41 16.51 -12.58 15.47
C MET A 41 16.87 -11.11 15.15
N PRO A 42 17.86 -10.87 14.29
CA PRO A 42 18.14 -9.53 13.77
C PRO A 42 16.95 -8.95 13.01
N ARG A 43 16.76 -7.61 13.05
CA ARG A 43 15.63 -6.91 12.44
C ARG A 43 15.46 -7.19 10.94
N ASN A 44 16.56 -7.39 10.21
CA ASN A 44 16.56 -7.70 8.78
C ASN A 44 15.83 -9.02 8.44
N VAL A 45 15.81 -9.99 9.36
CA VAL A 45 15.04 -11.23 9.17
C VAL A 45 13.53 -10.91 9.12
N GLY A 46 13.05 -10.03 10.02
CA GLY A 46 11.65 -9.61 10.00
C GLY A 46 11.26 -8.89 8.71
N HIS A 47 12.11 -8.01 8.18
CA HIS A 47 11.87 -7.36 6.89
C HIS A 47 11.78 -8.37 5.74
N ARG A 48 12.65 -9.38 5.73
CA ARG A 48 12.61 -10.45 4.72
C ARG A 48 11.34 -11.30 4.81
N GLU A 49 10.91 -11.66 6.02
CA GLU A 49 9.66 -12.41 6.22
C GLU A 49 8.44 -11.56 5.82
N GLY A 50 8.44 -10.25 6.13
CA GLY A 50 7.39 -9.33 5.70
C GLY A 50 7.21 -9.24 4.18
N MET A 51 8.26 -9.51 3.39
CA MET A 51 8.12 -9.59 1.93
C MET A 51 7.26 -10.78 1.47
N LYS A 52 7.33 -11.91 2.18
CA LYS A 52 6.47 -13.08 1.88
C LYS A 52 5.00 -12.77 2.15
N THR A 53 4.74 -11.96 3.18
CA THR A 53 3.39 -11.49 3.51
C THR A 53 2.82 -10.60 2.41
N ILE A 54 3.65 -9.75 1.76
CA ILE A 54 3.22 -8.95 0.60
C ILE A 54 2.61 -9.87 -0.48
N HIS A 55 3.32 -10.92 -0.85
CA HIS A 55 2.85 -11.87 -1.86
C HIS A 55 1.50 -12.47 -1.48
N ARG A 56 1.41 -13.07 -0.27
CA ARG A 56 0.19 -13.71 0.23
C ARG A 56 -1.01 -12.75 0.24
N ILE A 57 -0.83 -11.54 0.74
CA ILE A 57 -1.92 -10.55 0.83
C ILE A 57 -2.31 -10.01 -0.55
N THR A 58 -1.35 -9.86 -1.48
CA THR A 58 -1.65 -9.47 -2.86
C THR A 58 -2.51 -10.53 -3.57
N GLU A 59 -2.18 -11.82 -3.40
CA GLU A 59 -3.00 -12.92 -3.93
C GLU A 59 -4.41 -12.90 -3.32
N SER A 60 -4.51 -12.80 -1.99
CA SER A 60 -5.80 -12.75 -1.29
C SER A 60 -6.65 -11.54 -1.74
N ALA A 61 -6.05 -10.36 -1.88
CA ALA A 61 -6.74 -9.15 -2.33
C ALA A 61 -7.26 -9.31 -3.78
N ASN A 62 -6.44 -9.89 -4.66
CA ASN A 62 -6.82 -10.17 -6.05
C ASN A 62 -7.99 -11.16 -6.13
N GLU A 63 -7.92 -12.24 -5.39
CA GLU A 63 -8.99 -13.27 -5.33
C GLU A 63 -10.31 -12.72 -4.77
N MET A 64 -10.25 -11.74 -3.84
CA MET A 64 -11.42 -11.07 -3.27
C MET A 64 -11.99 -9.95 -4.16
N GLY A 65 -11.31 -9.60 -5.24
CA GLY A 65 -11.78 -8.59 -6.20
C GLY A 65 -11.40 -7.14 -5.86
N VAL A 66 -10.48 -6.93 -4.90
CA VAL A 66 -9.86 -5.62 -4.65
C VAL A 66 -9.14 -5.17 -5.93
N LYS A 67 -9.32 -3.90 -6.31
CA LYS A 67 -8.74 -3.36 -7.56
C LYS A 67 -7.37 -2.74 -7.33
N VAL A 68 -7.17 -2.07 -6.19
CA VAL A 68 -5.91 -1.41 -5.84
C VAL A 68 -5.49 -1.82 -4.43
N LEU A 69 -4.24 -2.27 -4.30
CA LEU A 69 -3.60 -2.56 -3.02
C LEU A 69 -2.38 -1.65 -2.87
N THR A 70 -2.45 -0.63 -2.03
CA THR A 70 -1.32 0.27 -1.76
C THR A 70 -0.59 -0.15 -0.49
N LEU A 71 0.70 -0.42 -0.60
CA LEU A 71 1.54 -0.86 0.51
C LEU A 71 2.58 0.20 0.89
N PHE A 72 2.60 0.61 2.17
CA PHE A 72 3.58 1.54 2.70
C PHE A 72 4.90 0.82 3.00
N ALA A 73 5.75 0.67 1.99
CA ALA A 73 6.96 -0.14 2.06
C ALA A 73 8.17 0.62 2.62
N PHE A 74 8.32 1.93 2.27
CA PHE A 74 9.40 2.77 2.78
C PHE A 74 8.98 4.25 2.84
N SER A 75 8.94 4.82 4.06
CA SER A 75 8.58 6.21 4.26
C SER A 75 9.80 7.15 4.23
N THR A 76 9.55 8.44 3.97
CA THR A 76 10.58 9.49 4.09
C THR A 76 11.22 9.54 5.47
N GLU A 77 10.48 9.22 6.53
CA GLU A 77 10.98 9.16 7.91
C GLU A 77 11.91 7.97 8.16
N ASN A 78 11.91 6.95 7.31
CA ASN A 78 12.76 5.78 7.50
C ASN A 78 14.25 6.06 7.23
N TRP A 79 14.59 7.15 6.55
CA TRP A 79 15.97 7.54 6.32
C TRP A 79 16.77 7.84 7.61
N VAL A 80 16.10 8.17 8.73
CA VAL A 80 16.75 8.38 10.05
C VAL A 80 17.17 7.07 10.74
N ARG A 81 16.77 5.92 10.19
CA ARG A 81 17.19 4.61 10.73
C ARG A 81 18.69 4.39 10.52
N PRO A 82 19.30 3.45 11.27
CA PRO A 82 20.69 3.07 11.02
C PRO A 82 20.93 2.73 9.54
N LYS A 83 22.01 3.25 8.97
CA LYS A 83 22.33 3.10 7.53
C LYS A 83 22.30 1.64 7.09
N THR A 84 22.80 0.72 7.92
CA THR A 84 22.79 -0.73 7.63
C THR A 84 21.39 -1.31 7.48
N GLU A 85 20.41 -0.80 8.25
CA GLU A 85 18.99 -1.21 8.12
C GLU A 85 18.38 -0.60 6.85
N VAL A 86 18.63 0.68 6.57
CA VAL A 86 18.16 1.37 5.35
C VAL A 86 18.69 0.68 4.11
N ASP A 87 20.01 0.46 4.03
CA ASP A 87 20.65 -0.20 2.90
C ASP A 87 20.10 -1.63 2.68
N PHE A 88 19.80 -2.34 3.77
CA PHE A 88 19.19 -3.67 3.68
C PHE A 88 17.77 -3.61 3.11
N ILE A 89 16.92 -2.72 3.64
CA ILE A 89 15.51 -2.58 3.18
C ILE A 89 15.48 -2.17 1.71
N LEU A 90 16.32 -1.22 1.29
CA LEU A 90 16.35 -0.75 -0.09
C LEU A 90 16.95 -1.77 -1.08
N ARG A 91 17.62 -2.84 -0.61
CA ARG A 91 18.04 -3.99 -1.43
C ARG A 91 16.99 -5.09 -1.54
N LEU A 92 15.97 -5.10 -0.67
CA LEU A 92 14.92 -6.13 -0.72
C LEU A 92 14.15 -6.14 -2.05
N PRO A 93 13.77 -4.98 -2.65
CA PRO A 93 13.08 -4.97 -3.93
C PRO A 93 13.87 -5.68 -5.04
N GLU A 94 15.19 -5.50 -5.10
CA GLU A 94 16.03 -6.15 -6.11
C GLU A 94 15.92 -7.68 -6.08
N ARG A 95 15.93 -8.25 -4.87
CA ARG A 95 15.87 -9.70 -4.67
C ARG A 95 14.45 -10.26 -4.80
N PHE A 96 13.53 -9.60 -4.15
CA PHE A 96 12.15 -10.08 -4.03
C PHE A 96 11.38 -9.89 -5.35
N LEU A 97 11.37 -8.68 -5.90
CA LEU A 97 10.60 -8.41 -7.12
C LEU A 97 11.09 -9.23 -8.30
N THR A 98 12.42 -9.45 -8.43
CA THR A 98 12.96 -10.29 -9.48
C THR A 98 12.52 -11.76 -9.35
N SER A 99 12.44 -12.30 -8.11
CA SER A 99 11.99 -13.68 -7.88
C SER A 99 10.47 -13.83 -8.01
N GLU A 100 9.70 -12.80 -7.70
CA GLU A 100 8.23 -12.83 -7.72
C GLU A 100 7.64 -12.42 -9.08
N LEU A 101 8.41 -11.79 -9.96
CA LEU A 101 7.93 -11.30 -11.25
C LEU A 101 7.16 -12.36 -12.07
N PRO A 102 7.62 -13.62 -12.22
CA PRO A 102 6.85 -14.62 -12.92
C PRO A 102 5.47 -14.90 -12.31
N LYS A 103 5.35 -14.80 -10.99
CA LYS A 103 4.09 -15.00 -10.29
C LYS A 103 3.18 -13.78 -10.43
N LEU A 104 3.74 -12.57 -10.37
CA LEU A 104 2.99 -11.33 -10.60
C LEU A 104 2.38 -11.34 -12.00
N GLN A 105 3.13 -11.76 -13.01
CA GLN A 105 2.63 -11.93 -14.38
C GLN A 105 1.57 -13.03 -14.47
N ALA A 106 1.82 -14.19 -13.88
CA ALA A 106 0.87 -15.32 -13.91
C ALA A 106 -0.46 -14.99 -13.21
N ASN A 107 -0.42 -14.16 -12.15
CA ASN A 107 -1.60 -13.70 -11.41
C ASN A 107 -2.18 -12.38 -11.97
N ASN A 108 -1.70 -11.92 -13.11
CA ASN A 108 -2.16 -10.70 -13.79
C ASN A 108 -2.07 -9.44 -12.89
N VAL A 109 -1.04 -9.35 -12.03
CA VAL A 109 -0.81 -8.22 -11.12
C VAL A 109 -0.05 -7.12 -11.83
N GLN A 110 -0.60 -5.91 -11.87
CA GLN A 110 0.10 -4.71 -12.32
C GLN A 110 0.84 -4.08 -11.14
N VAL A 111 2.13 -3.79 -11.27
CA VAL A 111 2.91 -3.08 -10.24
C VAL A 111 3.06 -1.62 -10.60
N ARG A 112 2.71 -0.74 -9.64
CA ARG A 112 2.88 0.71 -9.73
C ARG A 112 3.73 1.21 -8.57
N LEU A 113 4.39 2.33 -8.78
CA LEU A 113 5.24 2.97 -7.78
C LEU A 113 4.71 4.36 -7.45
N MET A 114 4.72 4.72 -6.16
CA MET A 114 4.44 6.07 -5.72
C MET A 114 5.49 6.55 -4.70
N GLY A 115 5.82 7.83 -4.76
CA GLY A 115 6.84 8.48 -3.94
C GLY A 115 7.98 9.07 -4.75
N ALA A 116 8.99 9.59 -4.07
CA ALA A 116 10.18 10.17 -4.69
C ALA A 116 11.16 9.06 -5.12
N VAL A 117 10.73 8.21 -6.07
CA VAL A 117 11.46 7.02 -6.54
C VAL A 117 12.79 7.38 -7.20
N ASP A 118 12.85 8.56 -7.84
CA ASP A 118 14.07 9.05 -8.50
C ASP A 118 15.21 9.36 -7.51
N GLU A 119 14.88 9.57 -6.22
CA GLU A 119 15.86 9.79 -5.15
C GLU A 119 16.37 8.49 -4.51
N LEU A 120 15.83 7.33 -4.92
CA LEU A 120 16.28 6.05 -4.41
C LEU A 120 17.65 5.65 -4.98
N PRO A 121 18.42 4.79 -4.28
CA PRO A 121 19.66 4.24 -4.84
C PRO A 121 19.42 3.56 -6.19
N ALA A 122 20.36 3.72 -7.12
CA ALA A 122 20.22 3.26 -8.51
C ALA A 122 19.83 1.77 -8.63
N HIS A 123 20.34 0.89 -7.74
CA HIS A 123 20.00 -0.53 -7.75
C HIS A 123 18.54 -0.77 -7.36
N THR A 124 17.99 -0.01 -6.39
CA THR A 124 16.59 -0.09 -5.99
C THR A 124 15.70 0.40 -7.13
N LYS A 125 16.00 1.62 -7.63
CA LYS A 125 15.24 2.23 -8.73
C LYS A 125 15.17 1.29 -9.93
N LYS A 126 16.33 0.77 -10.40
CA LYS A 126 16.39 -0.17 -11.53
C LYS A 126 15.52 -1.40 -11.31
N ALA A 127 15.50 -1.95 -10.10
CA ALA A 127 14.71 -3.16 -9.79
C ALA A 127 13.20 -2.88 -9.82
N VAL A 128 12.77 -1.76 -9.23
CA VAL A 128 11.33 -1.43 -9.15
C VAL A 128 10.79 -0.94 -10.49
N ASP A 129 11.56 -0.14 -11.24
CA ASP A 129 11.18 0.31 -12.60
C ASP A 129 11.01 -0.90 -13.53
N ARG A 130 11.96 -1.84 -13.50
CA ARG A 130 11.89 -3.07 -14.30
C ARG A 130 10.59 -3.83 -14.05
N VAL A 131 10.21 -4.04 -12.79
CA VAL A 131 8.99 -4.79 -12.47
C VAL A 131 7.74 -4.02 -12.87
N ALA A 132 7.72 -2.70 -12.69
CA ALA A 132 6.62 -1.86 -13.16
C ALA A 132 6.47 -1.93 -14.68
N GLU A 133 7.57 -1.86 -15.43
CA GLU A 133 7.58 -1.98 -16.90
C GLU A 133 7.12 -3.37 -17.36
N GLU A 134 7.67 -4.45 -16.78
CA GLU A 134 7.35 -5.83 -17.18
C GLU A 134 5.93 -6.26 -16.80
N THR A 135 5.26 -5.54 -15.88
CA THR A 135 3.86 -5.79 -15.48
C THR A 135 2.88 -4.74 -16.00
N ALA A 136 3.33 -3.75 -16.77
CA ALA A 136 2.49 -2.64 -17.24
C ALA A 136 1.31 -3.08 -18.11
N GLY A 137 1.42 -4.22 -18.80
CA GLY A 137 0.36 -4.80 -19.62
C GLY A 137 -0.67 -5.62 -18.85
N ASN A 138 -0.50 -5.85 -17.56
CA ASN A 138 -1.45 -6.57 -16.73
C ASN A 138 -2.65 -5.68 -16.38
N ASP A 139 -3.84 -6.24 -16.29
CA ASP A 139 -5.10 -5.54 -16.04
C ASP A 139 -5.91 -6.11 -14.85
N GLY A 140 -5.27 -6.96 -14.02
CA GLY A 140 -5.83 -7.47 -12.77
C GLY A 140 -5.68 -6.46 -11.61
N ILE A 141 -5.35 -6.96 -10.42
CA ILE A 141 -5.11 -6.07 -9.27
C ILE A 141 -3.88 -5.18 -9.50
N MET A 142 -3.99 -3.91 -9.12
CA MET A 142 -2.84 -3.00 -9.08
C MET A 142 -2.18 -3.05 -7.70
N LEU A 143 -0.94 -3.52 -7.65
CA LEU A 143 -0.07 -3.45 -6.47
C LEU A 143 0.74 -2.15 -6.51
N ASN A 144 0.31 -1.14 -5.75
CA ASN A 144 0.94 0.16 -5.67
C ASN A 144 1.92 0.19 -4.48
N LEU A 145 3.22 0.34 -4.75
CA LEU A 145 4.27 0.35 -3.73
C LEU A 145 4.69 1.78 -3.39
N ALA A 146 4.38 2.23 -2.16
CA ALA A 146 4.81 3.51 -1.64
C ALA A 146 6.27 3.40 -1.15
N LEU A 147 7.20 3.98 -1.92
CA LEU A 147 8.64 3.98 -1.68
C LEU A 147 9.16 5.41 -1.62
N ASN A 148 9.93 5.72 -0.58
CA ASN A 148 10.38 7.09 -0.30
C ASN A 148 9.20 8.07 -0.32
N TYR A 149 8.09 7.65 0.31
CA TYR A 149 6.83 8.37 0.30
C TYR A 149 6.53 9.03 1.64
N GLY A 150 5.90 10.19 1.60
CA GLY A 150 5.31 10.86 2.76
C GLY A 150 4.19 11.80 2.30
N GLY A 151 3.02 11.73 2.95
CA GLY A 151 1.84 12.50 2.56
C GLY A 151 2.05 14.01 2.58
N ARG A 152 2.79 14.53 3.57
CA ARG A 152 3.12 15.97 3.63
C ARG A 152 4.00 16.39 2.45
N SER A 153 5.00 15.59 2.09
CA SER A 153 5.87 15.90 0.94
C SER A 153 5.12 15.76 -0.38
N ASP A 154 4.18 14.82 -0.50
CA ASP A 154 3.32 14.68 -1.67
C ASP A 154 2.42 15.91 -1.88
N ILE A 155 1.76 16.39 -0.82
CA ILE A 155 0.95 17.63 -0.85
C ILE A 155 1.81 18.84 -1.24
N VAL A 156 3.01 19.01 -0.64
CA VAL A 156 3.92 20.10 -0.99
C VAL A 156 4.36 20.03 -2.44
N ARG A 157 4.64 18.82 -2.95
CA ARG A 157 4.98 18.61 -4.36
C ARG A 157 3.82 18.98 -5.29
N ALA A 158 2.61 18.55 -4.97
CA ALA A 158 1.40 18.89 -5.73
C ALA A 158 1.19 20.42 -5.75
N ALA A 159 1.27 21.08 -4.58
CA ALA A 159 1.14 22.54 -4.49
C ALA A 159 2.19 23.28 -5.33
N LYS A 160 3.45 22.81 -5.35
CA LYS A 160 4.49 23.42 -6.22
C LYS A 160 4.12 23.30 -7.69
N LYS A 161 3.64 22.13 -8.14
CA LYS A 161 3.21 21.93 -9.53
C LYS A 161 2.03 22.83 -9.92
N VAL A 162 1.06 22.99 -9.02
CA VAL A 162 -0.07 23.91 -9.21
C VAL A 162 0.45 25.36 -9.34
N CYS A 163 1.38 25.80 -8.48
CA CYS A 163 1.99 27.12 -8.59
C CYS A 163 2.74 27.33 -9.92
N GLU A 164 3.47 26.32 -10.41
CA GLU A 164 4.13 26.35 -11.72
C GLU A 164 3.13 26.56 -12.86
N GLN A 165 1.97 25.88 -12.82
CA GLN A 165 0.90 26.05 -13.80
C GLN A 165 0.29 27.46 -13.76
N VAL A 166 0.13 28.05 -12.57
CA VAL A 166 -0.31 29.44 -12.42
C VAL A 166 0.71 30.42 -13.02
N GLN A 167 2.01 30.22 -12.76
CA GLN A 167 3.08 31.05 -13.32
C GLN A 167 3.16 30.98 -14.85
N GLN A 168 2.82 29.82 -15.43
CA GLN A 168 2.73 29.61 -16.88
C GLN A 168 1.46 30.21 -17.50
N GLY A 169 0.54 30.76 -16.68
CA GLY A 169 -0.71 31.34 -17.12
C GLY A 169 -1.80 30.34 -17.53
N ASN A 170 -1.64 29.07 -17.19
CA ASN A 170 -2.63 28.03 -17.51
C ASN A 170 -3.93 28.20 -16.72
N PHE A 171 -3.87 28.75 -15.50
CA PHE A 171 -5.03 29.15 -14.69
C PHE A 171 -4.64 30.22 -13.65
N ARG A 172 -5.65 30.84 -13.03
CA ARG A 172 -5.47 31.90 -12.02
C ARG A 172 -5.46 31.31 -10.61
N PRO A 173 -4.86 31.98 -9.61
CA PRO A 173 -4.88 31.50 -8.21
C PRO A 173 -6.29 31.22 -7.68
N GLY A 174 -7.30 31.97 -8.13
CA GLY A 174 -8.70 31.78 -7.72
C GLY A 174 -9.40 30.57 -8.32
N ASP A 175 -8.79 29.92 -9.30
CA ASP A 175 -9.33 28.72 -9.95
C ASP A 175 -8.86 27.43 -9.25
N ILE A 176 -7.90 27.54 -8.29
CA ILE A 176 -7.35 26.40 -7.55
C ILE A 176 -8.45 25.74 -6.70
N ASN A 177 -8.61 24.43 -6.85
CA ASN A 177 -9.57 23.61 -6.13
C ASN A 177 -8.94 22.25 -5.71
N GLU A 178 -9.71 21.41 -5.00
CA GLU A 178 -9.24 20.13 -4.48
C GLU A 178 -8.88 19.14 -5.60
N GLU A 179 -9.63 19.15 -6.69
CA GLU A 179 -9.38 18.29 -7.85
C GLU A 179 -8.02 18.58 -8.48
N MET A 180 -7.67 19.87 -8.66
CA MET A 180 -6.37 20.27 -9.17
C MET A 180 -5.21 19.83 -8.28
N ILE A 181 -5.39 19.81 -6.95
CA ILE A 181 -4.39 19.25 -6.05
C ILE A 181 -4.29 17.74 -6.27
N SER A 182 -5.43 17.03 -6.29
CA SER A 182 -5.51 15.58 -6.47
C SER A 182 -4.84 15.11 -7.76
N GLU A 183 -5.02 15.83 -8.87
CA GLU A 183 -4.38 15.56 -10.17
C GLU A 183 -2.84 15.68 -10.16
N HIS A 184 -2.28 16.34 -9.15
CA HIS A 184 -0.84 16.49 -9.00
C HIS A 184 -0.23 15.64 -7.90
N LEU A 185 -1.03 14.87 -7.14
CA LEU A 185 -0.54 13.88 -6.19
C LEU A 185 0.04 12.65 -6.91
N PHE A 186 0.82 11.83 -6.20
CA PHE A 186 1.33 10.58 -6.75
C PHE A 186 0.21 9.57 -7.10
N THR A 187 -0.98 9.76 -6.52
CA THR A 187 -2.15 8.90 -6.70
C THR A 187 -3.16 9.41 -7.73
N LYS A 188 -2.81 10.40 -8.55
CA LYS A 188 -3.72 11.10 -9.49
C LYS A 188 -4.62 10.21 -10.36
N GLU A 189 -4.25 8.97 -10.60
CA GLU A 189 -4.99 8.02 -11.44
C GLU A 189 -5.60 6.87 -10.63
N LEU A 190 -5.55 6.97 -9.31
CA LEU A 190 -6.07 5.96 -8.40
C LEU A 190 -7.29 6.51 -7.64
N PRO A 191 -8.29 5.68 -7.36
CA PRO A 191 -9.32 6.04 -6.41
C PRO A 191 -8.70 6.23 -5.02
N ASP A 192 -9.33 7.05 -4.18
CA ASP A 192 -8.94 7.15 -2.78
C ASP A 192 -9.14 5.81 -2.05
N PRO A 193 -8.33 5.47 -1.03
CA PRO A 193 -8.52 4.24 -0.29
C PRO A 193 -9.85 4.19 0.45
N ASP A 194 -10.60 3.11 0.27
CA ASP A 194 -11.79 2.81 1.05
C ASP A 194 -11.44 2.33 2.45
N LEU A 195 -10.38 1.53 2.56
CA LEU A 195 -9.94 0.89 3.80
C LEU A 195 -8.45 1.06 4.01
N LEU A 196 -8.08 1.59 5.18
CA LEU A 196 -6.72 1.53 5.71
C LEU A 196 -6.60 0.40 6.72
N ILE A 197 -5.62 -0.46 6.52
CA ILE A 197 -5.21 -1.48 7.49
C ILE A 197 -3.86 -1.08 8.08
N ARG A 198 -3.72 -1.12 9.42
CA ARG A 198 -2.42 -1.00 10.06
C ARG A 198 -2.18 -2.11 11.05
N THR A 199 -1.05 -2.80 10.90
CA THR A 199 -0.59 -3.87 11.77
C THR A 199 0.19 -3.35 12.96
N SER A 200 0.38 -4.17 14.00
CA SER A 200 1.27 -3.99 15.16
C SER A 200 0.79 -3.07 16.27
N GLY A 201 -0.53 -2.80 16.38
CA GLY A 201 -1.14 -2.12 17.52
C GLY A 201 -0.93 -0.59 17.56
N GLU A 202 -0.44 0.00 16.49
CA GLU A 202 -0.22 1.45 16.41
C GLU A 202 -1.40 2.18 15.77
N LEU A 203 -1.95 3.19 16.47
CA LEU A 203 -3.19 3.89 16.08
C LEU A 203 -2.88 5.26 15.46
N ARG A 204 -2.10 5.32 14.40
CA ARG A 204 -1.73 6.55 13.69
C ARG A 204 -1.44 6.30 12.21
N LEU A 205 -1.57 7.33 11.36
CA LEU A 205 -1.31 7.25 9.91
C LEU A 205 0.17 7.32 9.54
N SER A 206 1.01 7.84 10.42
CA SER A 206 2.46 7.99 10.19
C SER A 206 2.78 8.67 8.85
N ASN A 207 2.08 9.75 8.52
CA ASN A 207 2.29 10.52 7.29
C ASN A 207 1.97 9.73 5.99
N PHE A 208 1.13 8.69 6.07
CA PHE A 208 0.73 7.91 4.91
C PHE A 208 -0.56 8.45 4.31
N MET A 209 -0.56 8.78 3.01
CA MET A 209 -1.71 9.15 2.17
C MET A 209 -2.69 10.13 2.84
N LEU A 210 -2.17 11.23 3.45
CA LEU A 210 -2.95 12.14 4.30
C LEU A 210 -4.13 12.79 3.57
N TRP A 211 -3.95 13.16 2.30
CA TRP A 211 -5.01 13.74 1.48
C TRP A 211 -6.08 12.71 1.15
N GLN A 212 -5.65 11.55 0.70
CA GLN A 212 -6.49 10.49 0.18
C GLN A 212 -7.29 9.75 1.26
N MET A 213 -6.83 9.80 2.54
CA MET A 213 -7.48 9.12 3.67
C MET A 213 -8.65 9.89 4.28
N ALA A 214 -9.10 10.99 3.67
CA ALA A 214 -10.13 11.86 4.24
C ALA A 214 -11.44 11.15 4.59
N TYR A 215 -11.82 10.13 3.81
CA TYR A 215 -13.06 9.35 3.99
C TYR A 215 -12.83 7.85 4.11
N SER A 216 -11.59 7.41 4.31
CA SER A 216 -11.25 6.01 4.47
C SER A 216 -11.75 5.44 5.79
N GLU A 217 -12.20 4.20 5.79
CA GLU A 217 -12.40 3.42 7.01
C GLU A 217 -11.08 2.88 7.53
N PHE A 218 -10.91 2.78 8.85
CA PHE A 218 -9.67 2.32 9.46
C PHE A 218 -9.87 1.00 10.21
N TRP A 219 -8.95 0.05 10.00
CA TRP A 219 -8.87 -1.17 10.77
C TRP A 219 -7.45 -1.36 11.31
N PHE A 220 -7.34 -1.55 12.62
CA PHE A 220 -6.07 -1.69 13.34
C PHE A 220 -6.01 -3.06 14.00
N THR A 221 -4.82 -3.70 13.97
CA THR A 221 -4.61 -5.00 14.61
C THR A 221 -3.27 -5.04 15.34
N ASP A 222 -3.19 -5.80 16.45
CA ASP A 222 -1.96 -6.06 17.19
C ASP A 222 -1.04 -7.06 16.48
N VAL A 223 -1.54 -7.77 15.46
CA VAL A 223 -0.76 -8.72 14.66
C VAL A 223 0.41 -7.98 13.99
N LEU A 224 1.61 -8.53 14.09
CA LEU A 224 2.80 -7.99 13.43
C LEU A 224 2.81 -8.36 11.96
N TRP A 225 3.24 -7.47 11.07
CA TRP A 225 3.16 -7.67 9.62
C TRP A 225 3.64 -9.03 9.12
N PRO A 226 4.79 -9.62 9.56
CA PRO A 226 5.19 -10.95 9.09
C PRO A 226 4.20 -12.07 9.43
N ASP A 227 3.44 -11.93 10.52
CA ASP A 227 2.43 -12.89 10.95
C ASP A 227 1.02 -12.58 10.42
N PHE A 228 0.81 -11.43 9.76
CA PHE A 228 -0.48 -11.02 9.21
C PHE A 228 -0.94 -11.99 8.12
N SER A 229 -2.00 -12.69 8.39
CA SER A 229 -2.50 -13.82 7.59
C SER A 229 -3.58 -13.41 6.57
N THR A 230 -3.97 -14.34 5.71
CA THR A 230 -5.15 -14.18 4.84
C THR A 230 -6.42 -14.03 5.66
N GLU A 231 -6.54 -14.76 6.76
CA GLU A 231 -7.69 -14.70 7.67
C GLU A 231 -7.82 -13.33 8.33
N ASP A 232 -6.69 -12.72 8.76
CA ASP A 232 -6.70 -11.35 9.30
C ASP A 232 -7.14 -10.33 8.22
N PHE A 233 -6.70 -10.52 6.96
CA PHE A 233 -7.13 -9.67 5.85
C PHE A 233 -8.62 -9.83 5.55
N VAL A 234 -9.13 -11.06 5.53
CA VAL A 234 -10.57 -11.37 5.40
C VAL A 234 -11.37 -10.70 6.51
N GLU A 235 -10.91 -10.78 7.76
CA GLU A 235 -11.57 -10.12 8.90
C GLU A 235 -11.66 -8.60 8.70
N ALA A 236 -10.56 -7.97 8.25
CA ALA A 236 -10.56 -6.53 7.97
C ALA A 236 -11.62 -6.14 6.91
N ILE A 237 -11.73 -6.92 5.83
CA ILE A 237 -12.75 -6.71 4.79
C ILE A 237 -14.17 -6.92 5.36
N GLN A 238 -14.39 -7.96 6.16
CA GLN A 238 -15.71 -8.22 6.77
C GLN A 238 -16.13 -7.11 7.74
N VAL A 239 -15.17 -6.56 8.50
CA VAL A 239 -15.44 -5.40 9.37
C VAL A 239 -15.82 -4.19 8.54
N TYR A 240 -15.13 -3.92 7.43
CA TYR A 240 -15.47 -2.86 6.50
C TYR A 240 -16.89 -3.03 5.94
N GLN A 241 -17.25 -4.21 5.46
CA GLN A 241 -18.57 -4.54 4.90
C GLN A 241 -19.72 -4.33 5.89
N LYS A 242 -19.47 -4.51 7.19
CA LYS A 242 -20.49 -4.30 8.25
C LYS A 242 -20.70 -2.82 8.60
N ARG A 243 -19.81 -1.93 8.19
CA ARG A 243 -19.90 -0.50 8.49
C ARG A 243 -20.85 0.20 7.51
N LYS A 244 -21.74 1.04 8.07
CA LYS A 244 -22.60 1.92 7.27
C LYS A 244 -21.80 3.20 6.97
N ARG A 245 -21.34 3.37 5.75
CA ARG A 245 -20.62 4.57 5.31
C ARG A 245 -21.62 5.74 5.20
N ARG A 246 -21.43 6.77 6.00
CA ARG A 246 -22.24 7.99 5.99
C ARG A 246 -21.32 9.16 5.59
N TYR A 247 -21.31 9.53 4.34
CA TYR A 247 -20.54 10.67 3.80
C TYR A 247 -21.15 12.02 4.19
N GLY A 248 -21.39 12.27 5.50
CA GLY A 248 -22.02 13.50 5.98
C GLY A 248 -23.52 13.64 5.68
N GLY A 249 -24.16 12.61 5.12
CA GLY A 249 -25.61 12.52 4.93
C GLY A 249 -26.31 11.98 6.17
N VAL A 250 -27.58 12.41 6.42
CA VAL A 250 -28.46 11.90 7.48
C VAL A 250 -29.10 10.60 7.08
#